data_18baa8484761316c59f747db466eb974
#
_entry.id   18baa8484761316c59f747db466eb974
#
_cell.length_a   1.000
_cell.length_b   1.000
_cell.length_c   1.000
_cell.angle_alpha   90.00
_cell.angle_beta   90.00
_cell.angle_gamma   90.00
#
_symmetry.space_group_name_H-M   'P 1'
#
loop_
_entity.id
_entity.type
_entity.pdbx_description
1 polymer ?
#
loop_
_entity_poly.entity_id
_entity_poly.type
_entity_poly.pdbx_seq_one_letter_code
_entity_poly.pdbx_strand_id
1 'polypeptide(L)'
;MSSSHDALVADQYAPQADAYVASAVHASGADLDQIAALAIPGGRALDLGCGGGHVSYRLARAGMAVTAYDLTPAMLAAVERTATAQGLDGITTQQGTAEHMPFADASFDLVASRFSAHHWRDAEAGLREARRVLRPGGVAVFADSVSPGRAALDTFLQAVELLRDPSHARDYTAAEWAGMLTRTGFALTAVTPHRLRLEFISWTQRMATPPLLADAIRALQTKACDEVRQHFAIEADGSFLLDTLVMAAQ
;
A
#
# COMPACT_ATOMS: atom_id res chain seq x y z
N MET A 1 -1.93 27.16 9.68
CA MET A 1 -2.87 26.14 10.19
C MET A 1 -2.12 24.83 10.15
N SER A 2 -2.07 24.07 11.23
CA SER A 2 -1.45 22.72 11.22
C SER A 2 -2.37 21.79 10.45
N SER A 3 -1.93 21.22 9.33
CA SER A 3 -2.65 20.14 8.65
C SER A 3 -2.51 18.85 9.45
N SER A 4 -3.58 18.07 9.56
CA SER A 4 -3.48 16.70 10.11
C SER A 4 -2.65 15.81 9.17
N HIS A 5 -2.15 14.68 9.65
CA HIS A 5 -1.47 13.70 8.77
C HIS A 5 -2.39 13.23 7.65
N ASP A 6 -3.65 12.98 7.94
CA ASP A 6 -4.67 12.57 6.96
C ASP A 6 -4.85 13.64 5.86
N ALA A 7 -4.85 14.93 6.24
CA ALA A 7 -4.90 16.02 5.27
C ALA A 7 -3.63 16.05 4.40
N LEU A 8 -2.46 15.81 4.99
CA LEU A 8 -1.21 15.73 4.24
C LEU A 8 -1.22 14.59 3.22
N VAL A 9 -1.69 13.39 3.61
CA VAL A 9 -1.86 12.25 2.69
C VAL A 9 -2.81 12.61 1.55
N ALA A 10 -3.99 13.16 1.87
CA ALA A 10 -4.97 13.53 0.85
C ALA A 10 -4.43 14.58 -0.12
N ASP A 11 -3.77 15.62 0.37
CA ASP A 11 -3.18 16.69 -0.44
C ASP A 11 -2.05 16.17 -1.35
N GLN A 12 -1.24 15.22 -0.86
CA GLN A 12 -0.14 14.62 -1.60
C GLN A 12 -0.63 13.71 -2.73
N TYR A 13 -1.69 12.93 -2.48
CA TYR A 13 -2.18 11.90 -3.41
C TYR A 13 -3.26 12.40 -4.38
N ALA A 14 -4.07 13.40 -4.01
CA ALA A 14 -5.16 13.88 -4.86
C ALA A 14 -4.72 14.32 -6.27
N PRO A 15 -3.62 15.08 -6.45
CA PRO A 15 -3.16 15.46 -7.77
C PRO A 15 -2.59 14.30 -8.60
N GLN A 16 -2.26 13.17 -7.96
CA GLN A 16 -1.58 12.02 -8.57
C GLN A 16 -2.53 10.88 -8.94
N ALA A 17 -3.85 11.03 -8.74
CA ALA A 17 -4.81 9.95 -8.90
C ALA A 17 -4.74 9.26 -10.28
N ASP A 18 -4.69 10.02 -11.37
CA ASP A 18 -4.60 9.46 -12.72
C ASP A 18 -3.24 8.77 -12.97
N ALA A 19 -2.14 9.29 -12.39
CA ALA A 19 -0.83 8.68 -12.46
C ALA A 19 -0.76 7.34 -11.73
N TYR A 20 -1.49 7.20 -10.62
CA TYR A 20 -1.61 5.92 -9.89
C TYR A 20 -2.44 4.90 -10.64
N VAL A 21 -3.55 5.29 -11.28
CA VAL A 21 -4.34 4.41 -12.16
C VAL A 21 -3.50 3.90 -13.34
N ALA A 22 -2.69 4.78 -13.96
CA ALA A 22 -1.85 4.43 -15.11
C ALA A 22 -0.53 3.72 -14.72
N SER A 23 -0.24 3.55 -13.43
CA SER A 23 1.05 3.07 -12.95
C SER A 23 1.27 1.58 -13.25
N ALA A 24 2.19 1.27 -14.15
CA ALA A 24 2.54 -0.11 -14.51
C ALA A 24 3.03 -0.94 -13.32
N VAL A 25 3.78 -0.33 -12.39
CA VAL A 25 4.27 -0.98 -11.15
C VAL A 25 3.12 -1.45 -10.26
N HIS A 26 1.99 -0.72 -10.24
CA HIS A 26 0.82 -1.09 -9.44
C HIS A 26 -0.14 -2.01 -10.22
N ALA A 27 -0.14 -1.96 -11.56
CA ALA A 27 -1.07 -2.71 -12.39
C ALA A 27 -0.75 -4.21 -12.51
N SER A 28 0.45 -4.62 -12.12
CA SER A 28 0.92 -6.02 -12.21
C SER A 28 1.88 -6.34 -11.07
N GLY A 29 2.13 -7.62 -10.87
CA GLY A 29 3.08 -8.11 -9.87
C GLY A 29 2.61 -9.40 -9.22
N ALA A 30 3.56 -10.22 -8.76
CA ALA A 30 3.26 -11.48 -8.10
C ALA A 30 2.45 -11.29 -6.80
N ASP A 31 2.63 -10.16 -6.12
CA ASP A 31 1.86 -9.74 -4.96
C ASP A 31 0.37 -9.54 -5.30
N LEU A 32 0.09 -8.84 -6.40
CA LEU A 32 -1.27 -8.63 -6.88
C LEU A 32 -1.92 -9.94 -7.34
N ASP A 33 -1.16 -10.83 -7.96
CA ASP A 33 -1.64 -12.16 -8.36
C ASP A 33 -1.94 -13.04 -7.13
N GLN A 34 -1.13 -12.97 -6.07
CA GLN A 34 -1.40 -13.65 -4.80
C GLN A 34 -2.67 -13.13 -4.12
N ILE A 35 -2.88 -11.80 -4.10
CA ILE A 35 -4.13 -11.21 -3.58
C ILE A 35 -5.33 -11.74 -4.39
N ALA A 36 -5.24 -11.70 -5.72
CA ALA A 36 -6.31 -12.15 -6.60
C ALA A 36 -6.63 -13.65 -6.44
N ALA A 37 -5.64 -14.47 -6.13
CA ALA A 37 -5.83 -15.91 -5.88
C ALA A 37 -6.63 -16.21 -4.60
N LEU A 38 -6.76 -15.23 -3.68
CA LEU A 38 -7.60 -15.34 -2.48
C LEU A 38 -9.06 -14.94 -2.72
N ALA A 39 -9.42 -14.56 -3.94
CA ALA A 39 -10.79 -14.15 -4.26
C ALA A 39 -11.79 -15.29 -4.04
N ILE A 40 -12.93 -14.93 -3.48
CA ILE A 40 -14.07 -15.82 -3.24
C ILE A 40 -15.21 -15.38 -4.15
N PRO A 41 -15.47 -16.04 -5.30
CA PRO A 41 -16.53 -15.64 -6.20
C PRO A 41 -17.88 -15.52 -5.50
N GLY A 42 -18.59 -14.40 -5.70
CA GLY A 42 -19.83 -14.06 -5.00
C GLY A 42 -19.63 -13.50 -3.58
N GLY A 43 -18.40 -13.49 -3.05
CA GLY A 43 -18.07 -12.90 -1.76
C GLY A 43 -17.91 -11.38 -1.82
N ARG A 44 -17.77 -10.77 -0.64
CA ARG A 44 -17.57 -9.32 -0.46
C ARG A 44 -16.14 -9.03 -0.06
N ALA A 45 -15.47 -8.12 -0.77
CA ALA A 45 -14.12 -7.69 -0.48
C ALA A 45 -14.05 -6.21 -0.11
N LEU A 46 -13.15 -5.89 0.80
CA LEU A 46 -12.69 -4.54 1.08
C LEU A 46 -11.28 -4.36 0.52
N ASP A 47 -11.09 -3.38 -0.35
CA ASP A 47 -9.76 -2.90 -0.80
C ASP A 47 -9.43 -1.65 0.04
N LEU A 48 -8.63 -1.86 1.10
CA LEU A 48 -8.35 -0.88 2.15
C LEU A 48 -7.12 -0.03 1.77
N GLY A 49 -7.34 1.25 1.50
CA GLY A 49 -6.35 2.13 0.89
C GLY A 49 -6.18 1.79 -0.59
N CYS A 50 -7.27 1.83 -1.35
CA CYS A 50 -7.32 1.28 -2.70
C CYS A 50 -6.47 2.04 -3.72
N GLY A 51 -6.11 3.31 -3.45
CA GLY A 51 -5.36 4.15 -4.38
C GLY A 51 -5.94 4.13 -5.79
N GLY A 52 -5.14 3.72 -6.79
CA GLY A 52 -5.56 3.59 -8.19
C GLY A 52 -6.48 2.40 -8.50
N GLY A 53 -6.90 1.60 -7.51
CA GLY A 53 -7.91 0.55 -7.63
C GLY A 53 -7.44 -0.79 -8.22
N HIS A 54 -6.15 -1.03 -8.37
CA HIS A 54 -5.64 -2.24 -9.03
C HIS A 54 -6.06 -3.54 -8.33
N VAL A 55 -6.12 -3.57 -7.00
CA VAL A 55 -6.66 -4.71 -6.23
C VAL A 55 -8.17 -4.83 -6.48
N SER A 56 -8.91 -3.72 -6.39
CA SER A 56 -10.35 -3.69 -6.66
C SER A 56 -10.70 -4.28 -8.02
N TYR A 57 -10.00 -3.88 -9.09
CA TYR A 57 -10.26 -4.40 -10.44
C TYR A 57 -9.97 -5.90 -10.54
N ARG A 58 -8.92 -6.39 -9.90
CA ARG A 58 -8.56 -7.82 -9.93
C ARG A 58 -9.60 -8.67 -9.18
N LEU A 59 -10.02 -8.22 -8.01
CA LEU A 59 -11.03 -8.94 -7.20
C LEU A 59 -12.42 -8.90 -7.87
N ALA A 60 -12.81 -7.76 -8.48
CA ALA A 60 -14.06 -7.66 -9.21
C ALA A 60 -14.10 -8.58 -10.44
N ARG A 61 -13.00 -8.66 -11.22
CA ARG A 61 -12.87 -9.61 -12.33
C ARG A 61 -12.92 -11.06 -11.86
N ALA A 62 -12.51 -11.35 -10.63
CA ALA A 62 -12.63 -12.66 -10.01
C ALA A 62 -14.03 -12.95 -9.43
N GLY A 63 -15.00 -12.05 -9.65
CA GLY A 63 -16.42 -12.24 -9.28
C GLY A 63 -16.77 -11.83 -7.85
N MET A 64 -15.95 -11.00 -7.19
CA MET A 64 -16.28 -10.44 -5.88
C MET A 64 -17.05 -9.11 -6.00
N ALA A 65 -17.93 -8.83 -5.04
CA ALA A 65 -18.43 -7.49 -4.80
C ALA A 65 -17.40 -6.72 -3.96
N VAL A 66 -16.83 -5.65 -4.52
CA VAL A 66 -15.69 -4.94 -3.95
C VAL A 66 -16.10 -3.55 -3.45
N THR A 67 -15.71 -3.22 -2.23
CA THR A 67 -15.71 -1.85 -1.73
C THR A 67 -14.28 -1.32 -1.81
N ALA A 68 -14.05 -0.38 -2.73
CA ALA A 68 -12.82 0.39 -2.82
C ALA A 68 -12.85 1.52 -1.78
N TYR A 69 -11.97 1.45 -0.80
CA TYR A 69 -11.96 2.36 0.35
C TYR A 69 -10.66 3.15 0.40
N ASP A 70 -10.77 4.48 0.39
CA ASP A 70 -9.59 5.36 0.40
C ASP A 70 -9.90 6.67 1.14
N LEU A 71 -8.86 7.29 1.67
CA LEU A 71 -8.95 8.61 2.29
C LEU A 71 -9.20 9.72 1.26
N THR A 72 -8.72 9.54 0.03
CA THR A 72 -8.60 10.58 -1.00
C THR A 72 -9.77 10.52 -1.99
N PRO A 73 -10.70 11.50 -2.01
CA PRO A 73 -11.84 11.50 -2.93
C PRO A 73 -11.44 11.43 -4.40
N ALA A 74 -10.31 12.06 -4.77
CA ALA A 74 -9.82 12.04 -6.15
C ALA A 74 -9.42 10.63 -6.60
N MET A 75 -8.84 9.80 -5.70
CA MET A 75 -8.55 8.38 -5.96
C MET A 75 -9.85 7.61 -6.21
N LEU A 76 -10.84 7.75 -5.34
CA LEU A 76 -12.12 7.08 -5.49
C LEU A 76 -12.83 7.43 -6.80
N ALA A 77 -12.84 8.73 -7.16
CA ALA A 77 -13.39 9.17 -8.44
C ALA A 77 -12.64 8.58 -9.66
N ALA A 78 -11.31 8.42 -9.56
CA ALA A 78 -10.52 7.78 -10.60
C ALA A 78 -10.82 6.27 -10.71
N VAL A 79 -11.01 5.60 -9.57
CA VAL A 79 -11.44 4.19 -9.51
C VAL A 79 -12.81 4.01 -10.17
N GLU A 80 -13.81 4.86 -9.86
CA GLU A 80 -15.15 4.80 -10.46
C GLU A 80 -15.11 4.96 -11.98
N ARG A 81 -14.40 5.99 -12.47
CA ARG A 81 -14.25 6.21 -13.91
C ARG A 81 -13.63 4.99 -14.60
N THR A 82 -12.58 4.42 -13.99
CA THR A 82 -11.86 3.28 -14.56
C THR A 82 -12.71 2.01 -14.52
N ALA A 83 -13.42 1.76 -13.42
CA ALA A 83 -14.33 0.63 -13.26
C ALA A 83 -15.44 0.68 -14.34
N THR A 84 -16.07 1.84 -14.51
CA THR A 84 -17.10 2.06 -15.54
C THR A 84 -16.55 1.81 -16.95
N ALA A 85 -15.37 2.37 -17.26
CA ALA A 85 -14.72 2.19 -18.57
C ALA A 85 -14.36 0.72 -18.87
N GLN A 86 -14.18 -0.10 -17.82
CA GLN A 86 -13.85 -1.53 -17.92
C GLN A 86 -15.07 -2.46 -17.76
N GLY A 87 -16.27 -1.91 -17.54
CA GLY A 87 -17.50 -2.70 -17.33
C GLY A 87 -17.46 -3.51 -16.03
N LEU A 88 -16.85 -2.97 -14.96
CA LEU A 88 -16.74 -3.62 -13.65
C LEU A 88 -17.80 -3.09 -12.69
N ASP A 89 -19.06 -3.54 -12.84
CA ASP A 89 -20.19 -3.06 -12.05
C ASP A 89 -20.19 -3.51 -10.58
N GLY A 90 -19.31 -4.45 -10.22
CA GLY A 90 -19.17 -5.00 -8.87
C GLY A 90 -18.33 -4.15 -7.91
N ILE A 91 -17.92 -2.92 -8.30
CA ILE A 91 -17.08 -2.04 -7.48
C ILE A 91 -17.94 -0.87 -6.98
N THR A 92 -17.92 -0.65 -5.66
CA THR A 92 -18.44 0.56 -5.00
C THR A 92 -17.30 1.30 -4.32
N THR A 93 -17.43 2.60 -4.13
CA THR A 93 -16.42 3.42 -3.46
C THR A 93 -16.95 3.95 -2.14
N GLN A 94 -16.05 4.10 -1.16
CA GLN A 94 -16.36 4.70 0.14
C GLN A 94 -15.14 5.45 0.66
N GLN A 95 -15.32 6.70 1.06
CA GLN A 95 -14.25 7.51 1.66
C GLN A 95 -14.11 7.25 3.16
N GLY A 96 -12.86 7.23 3.65
CA GLY A 96 -12.54 7.23 5.08
C GLY A 96 -11.10 6.85 5.38
N THR A 97 -10.75 6.84 6.67
CA THR A 97 -9.42 6.46 7.18
C THR A 97 -9.39 5.01 7.59
N ALA A 98 -8.22 4.37 7.51
CA ALA A 98 -8.05 2.98 7.91
C ALA A 98 -8.37 2.75 9.40
N GLU A 99 -8.09 3.75 10.23
CA GLU A 99 -8.26 3.71 11.69
C GLU A 99 -9.71 3.81 12.16
N HIS A 100 -10.63 4.17 11.25
CA HIS A 100 -12.05 4.32 11.61
C HIS A 100 -12.95 4.07 10.42
N MET A 101 -13.39 2.82 10.25
CA MET A 101 -14.17 2.41 9.09
C MET A 101 -15.69 2.42 9.37
N PRO A 102 -16.51 3.00 8.47
CA PRO A 102 -17.98 3.11 8.65
C PRO A 102 -18.71 1.82 8.29
N PHE A 103 -18.13 0.66 8.53
CA PHE A 103 -18.71 -0.63 8.23
C PHE A 103 -19.09 -1.37 9.51
N ALA A 104 -20.16 -2.18 9.44
CA ALA A 104 -20.51 -3.06 10.53
C ALA A 104 -19.45 -4.18 10.70
N ASP A 105 -19.41 -4.76 11.89
CA ASP A 105 -18.57 -5.92 12.17
C ASP A 105 -18.90 -7.08 11.21
N ALA A 106 -17.91 -7.88 10.88
CA ALA A 106 -18.07 -9.07 10.04
C ALA A 106 -18.76 -8.81 8.69
N SER A 107 -18.41 -7.69 8.02
CA SER A 107 -19.04 -7.26 6.76
C SER A 107 -18.39 -7.86 5.50
N PHE A 108 -17.14 -8.31 5.58
CA PHE A 108 -16.35 -8.74 4.42
C PHE A 108 -15.81 -10.15 4.57
N ASP A 109 -15.74 -10.87 3.45
CA ASP A 109 -15.13 -12.20 3.35
C ASP A 109 -13.61 -12.09 3.13
N LEU A 110 -13.17 -11.01 2.45
CA LEU A 110 -11.78 -10.68 2.18
C LEU A 110 -11.52 -9.21 2.50
N VAL A 111 -10.45 -8.93 3.25
CA VAL A 111 -9.89 -7.58 3.40
C VAL A 111 -8.50 -7.58 2.80
N ALA A 112 -8.26 -6.74 1.80
CA ALA A 112 -6.96 -6.58 1.15
C ALA A 112 -6.46 -5.16 1.33
N SER A 113 -5.15 -5.00 1.60
CA SER A 113 -4.47 -3.71 1.56
C SER A 113 -3.14 -3.87 0.84
N ARG A 114 -2.82 -2.96 -0.08
CA ARG A 114 -1.60 -3.04 -0.88
C ARG A 114 -0.95 -1.68 -1.02
N PHE A 115 0.31 -1.56 -0.55
CA PHE A 115 1.11 -0.32 -0.56
C PHE A 115 0.37 0.88 0.04
N SER A 116 -0.20 0.70 1.23
CA SER A 116 -1.02 1.71 1.89
C SER A 116 -0.69 1.89 3.38
N ALA A 117 -0.40 0.80 4.10
CA ALA A 117 -0.26 0.86 5.56
C ALA A 117 0.94 1.70 6.02
N HIS A 118 1.95 1.88 5.17
CA HIS A 118 3.07 2.77 5.45
C HIS A 118 2.70 4.26 5.45
N HIS A 119 1.45 4.61 5.12
CA HIS A 119 0.88 5.96 5.27
C HIS A 119 -0.09 6.08 6.45
N TRP A 120 -0.50 4.96 7.09
CA TRP A 120 -1.46 5.04 8.18
C TRP A 120 -0.84 5.69 9.41
N ARG A 121 -1.57 6.61 10.02
CA ARG A 121 -1.12 7.31 11.21
C ARG A 121 -0.96 6.37 12.42
N ASP A 122 -1.85 5.39 12.53
CA ASP A 122 -1.81 4.30 13.52
C ASP A 122 -2.13 2.98 12.83
N ALA A 123 -1.08 2.27 12.41
CA ALA A 123 -1.22 1.01 11.70
C ALA A 123 -1.97 -0.05 12.53
N GLU A 124 -1.77 -0.08 13.86
CA GLU A 124 -2.50 -1.04 14.70
C GLU A 124 -3.99 -0.70 14.82
N ALA A 125 -4.36 0.59 14.83
CA ALA A 125 -5.77 0.97 14.77
C ALA A 125 -6.40 0.53 13.44
N GLY A 126 -5.73 0.75 12.32
CA GLY A 126 -6.17 0.26 11.01
C GLY A 126 -6.32 -1.25 10.96
N LEU A 127 -5.36 -1.98 11.50
CA LEU A 127 -5.42 -3.44 11.58
C LEU A 127 -6.56 -3.94 12.51
N ARG A 128 -6.82 -3.26 13.65
CA ARG A 128 -7.98 -3.58 14.50
C ARG A 128 -9.31 -3.41 13.75
N GLU A 129 -9.44 -2.35 12.99
CA GLU A 129 -10.62 -2.10 12.16
C GLU A 129 -10.73 -3.15 11.04
N ALA A 130 -9.62 -3.48 10.34
CA ALA A 130 -9.59 -4.54 9.35
C ALA A 130 -10.06 -5.88 9.94
N ARG A 131 -9.60 -6.20 11.17
CA ARG A 131 -10.04 -7.42 11.88
C ARG A 131 -11.51 -7.38 12.27
N ARG A 132 -12.00 -6.23 12.73
CA ARG A 132 -13.41 -6.03 13.12
C ARG A 132 -14.36 -6.25 11.95
N VAL A 133 -14.04 -5.70 10.79
CA VAL A 133 -14.91 -5.78 9.61
C VAL A 133 -14.79 -7.11 8.87
N LEU A 134 -13.75 -7.89 9.13
CA LEU A 134 -13.56 -9.22 8.56
C LEU A 134 -14.44 -10.25 9.27
N ARG A 135 -15.14 -11.08 8.50
CA ARG A 135 -15.98 -12.19 9.03
C ARG A 135 -15.13 -13.23 9.73
N PRO A 136 -15.70 -13.96 10.71
CA PRO A 136 -15.10 -15.19 11.19
C PRO A 136 -14.84 -16.15 10.02
N GLY A 137 -13.61 -16.66 9.92
CA GLY A 137 -13.17 -17.51 8.80
C GLY A 137 -12.86 -16.77 7.49
N GLY A 138 -13.00 -15.44 7.47
CA GLY A 138 -12.55 -14.61 6.35
C GLY A 138 -11.01 -14.51 6.29
N VAL A 139 -10.49 -13.97 5.19
CA VAL A 139 -9.06 -13.80 4.96
C VAL A 139 -8.71 -12.33 4.88
N ALA A 140 -7.66 -11.92 5.60
CA ALA A 140 -7.01 -10.64 5.38
C ALA A 140 -5.69 -10.85 4.64
N VAL A 141 -5.36 -9.93 3.73
CA VAL A 141 -4.07 -9.92 3.04
C VAL A 141 -3.50 -8.51 3.01
N PHE A 142 -2.28 -8.38 3.51
CA PHE A 142 -1.54 -7.12 3.53
C PHE A 142 -0.28 -7.29 2.69
N ALA A 143 -0.16 -6.49 1.63
CA ALA A 143 1.03 -6.42 0.79
C ALA A 143 1.65 -5.03 0.91
N ASP A 144 2.86 -4.95 1.46
CA ASP A 144 3.47 -3.63 1.67
C ASP A 144 4.99 -3.67 1.54
N SER A 145 5.59 -2.47 1.39
CA SER A 145 7.01 -2.26 1.56
C SER A 145 7.43 -2.58 3.00
N VAL A 146 8.62 -3.12 3.14
CA VAL A 146 9.12 -3.51 4.47
C VAL A 146 10.56 -3.07 4.69
N SER A 147 10.82 -2.62 5.91
CA SER A 147 12.18 -2.35 6.34
C SER A 147 12.96 -3.67 6.54
N PRO A 148 14.22 -3.73 6.09
CA PRO A 148 15.08 -4.91 6.31
C PRO A 148 15.40 -5.22 7.77
N GLY A 149 15.06 -4.35 8.71
CA GLY A 149 15.24 -4.55 10.16
C GLY A 149 16.67 -4.33 10.68
N ARG A 150 17.66 -4.06 9.81
CA ARG A 150 19.00 -3.64 10.22
C ARG A 150 19.04 -2.10 10.28
N ALA A 151 19.56 -1.54 11.38
CA ALA A 151 19.47 -0.11 11.67
C ALA A 151 19.93 0.80 10.51
N ALA A 152 21.07 0.51 9.87
CA ALA A 152 21.56 1.33 8.76
C ALA A 152 20.65 1.27 7.52
N LEU A 153 20.11 0.08 7.22
CA LEU A 153 19.19 -0.14 6.09
C LEU A 153 17.83 0.50 6.36
N ASP A 154 17.30 0.34 7.58
CA ASP A 154 16.05 0.96 8.02
C ASP A 154 16.15 2.48 7.93
N THR A 155 17.17 3.08 8.55
CA THR A 155 17.37 4.53 8.52
C THR A 155 17.47 5.07 7.09
N PHE A 156 18.19 4.37 6.21
CA PHE A 156 18.31 4.77 4.81
C PHE A 156 16.96 4.72 4.10
N LEU A 157 16.21 3.62 4.25
CA LEU A 157 14.91 3.45 3.60
C LEU A 157 13.93 4.53 4.05
N GLN A 158 13.73 4.70 5.36
CA GLN A 158 12.82 5.72 5.91
C GLN A 158 13.21 7.13 5.41
N ALA A 159 14.50 7.43 5.31
CA ALA A 159 14.97 8.74 4.85
C ALA A 159 14.63 9.00 3.37
N VAL A 160 14.85 8.02 2.48
CA VAL A 160 14.58 8.21 1.05
C VAL A 160 13.07 8.21 0.76
N GLU A 161 12.28 7.40 1.47
CA GLU A 161 10.82 7.41 1.35
C GLU A 161 10.23 8.75 1.85
N LEU A 162 10.67 9.25 3.01
CA LEU A 162 10.20 10.54 3.53
C LEU A 162 10.60 11.73 2.62
N LEU A 163 11.78 11.70 2.01
CA LEU A 163 12.20 12.72 1.04
C LEU A 163 11.37 12.67 -0.24
N ARG A 164 10.96 11.49 -0.67
CA ARG A 164 10.10 11.30 -1.84
C ARG A 164 8.67 11.76 -1.57
N ASP A 165 8.15 11.41 -0.40
CA ASP A 165 6.76 11.57 -0.02
C ASP A 165 6.63 12.02 1.43
N PRO A 166 6.29 13.28 1.70
CA PRO A 166 6.18 13.78 3.07
C PRO A 166 5.05 13.15 3.87
N SER A 167 4.13 12.42 3.23
CA SER A 167 3.06 11.68 3.89
C SER A 167 3.46 10.25 4.31
N HIS A 168 4.71 9.85 4.02
CA HIS A 168 5.23 8.58 4.51
C HIS A 168 5.28 8.55 6.04
N ALA A 169 4.66 7.53 6.65
CA ALA A 169 4.71 7.34 8.10
C ALA A 169 5.83 6.37 8.49
N ARG A 170 5.79 5.13 8.00
CA ARG A 170 6.82 4.14 8.30
C ARG A 170 6.71 2.88 7.43
N ASP A 171 7.83 2.41 6.89
CA ASP A 171 8.00 1.03 6.46
C ASP A 171 8.31 0.15 7.68
N TYR A 172 7.38 -0.70 8.06
CA TYR A 172 7.56 -1.62 9.20
C TYR A 172 8.39 -2.83 8.79
N THR A 173 9.16 -3.37 9.73
CA THR A 173 9.87 -4.63 9.54
C THR A 173 8.89 -5.81 9.53
N ALA A 174 9.31 -6.96 9.00
CA ALA A 174 8.52 -8.20 9.05
C ALA A 174 8.16 -8.59 10.50
N ALA A 175 9.05 -8.35 11.46
CA ALA A 175 8.80 -8.64 12.88
C ALA A 175 7.78 -7.68 13.49
N GLU A 176 7.83 -6.38 13.16
CA GLU A 176 6.82 -5.40 13.57
C GLU A 176 5.45 -5.76 12.99
N TRP A 177 5.37 -6.11 11.70
CA TRP A 177 4.14 -6.58 11.06
C TRP A 177 3.55 -7.80 11.77
N ALA A 178 4.34 -8.85 12.00
CA ALA A 178 3.89 -10.06 12.71
C ALA A 178 3.39 -9.74 14.13
N GLY A 179 4.09 -8.86 14.84
CA GLY A 179 3.69 -8.40 16.16
C GLY A 179 2.37 -7.60 16.13
N MET A 180 2.22 -6.65 15.22
CA MET A 180 1.00 -5.86 15.05
C MET A 180 -0.20 -6.75 14.70
N LEU A 181 -0.06 -7.66 13.73
CA LEU A 181 -1.12 -8.61 13.34
C LEU A 181 -1.57 -9.46 14.53
N THR A 182 -0.62 -10.00 15.31
CA THR A 182 -0.93 -10.80 16.49
C THR A 182 -1.68 -9.98 17.56
N ARG A 183 -1.21 -8.76 17.87
CA ARG A 183 -1.85 -7.89 18.88
C ARG A 183 -3.23 -7.41 18.48
N THR A 184 -3.50 -7.36 17.18
CA THR A 184 -4.81 -6.95 16.64
C THR A 184 -5.76 -8.12 16.37
N GLY A 185 -5.37 -9.34 16.80
CA GLY A 185 -6.23 -10.53 16.79
C GLY A 185 -6.20 -11.33 15.49
N PHE A 186 -5.20 -11.10 14.64
CA PHE A 186 -4.97 -11.94 13.46
C PHE A 186 -4.04 -13.10 13.77
N ALA A 187 -4.33 -14.26 13.19
CA ALA A 187 -3.43 -15.38 13.06
C ALA A 187 -2.76 -15.36 11.68
N LEU A 188 -1.45 -15.12 11.64
CA LEU A 188 -0.68 -15.10 10.41
C LEU A 188 -0.61 -16.53 9.81
N THR A 189 -1.05 -16.69 8.56
CA THR A 189 -1.15 -17.99 7.88
C THR A 189 -0.07 -18.18 6.81
N ALA A 190 0.36 -17.09 6.16
CA ALA A 190 1.43 -17.12 5.17
C ALA A 190 2.18 -15.78 5.11
N VAL A 191 3.47 -15.86 4.79
CA VAL A 191 4.34 -14.71 4.53
C VAL A 191 5.17 -15.02 3.29
N THR A 192 5.08 -14.16 2.28
CA THR A 192 5.84 -14.31 1.04
C THR A 192 6.66 -13.05 0.78
N PRO A 193 7.99 -13.13 0.81
CA PRO A 193 8.84 -12.00 0.49
C PRO A 193 8.95 -11.80 -1.03
N HIS A 194 9.01 -10.55 -1.43
CA HIS A 194 9.27 -10.14 -2.80
C HIS A 194 10.30 -9.01 -2.83
N ARG A 195 10.80 -8.71 -4.01
CA ARG A 195 11.62 -7.52 -4.27
C ARG A 195 11.06 -6.78 -5.47
N LEU A 196 10.84 -5.48 -5.31
CA LEU A 196 10.30 -4.60 -6.30
C LEU A 196 11.37 -3.65 -6.82
N ARG A 197 11.65 -3.69 -8.13
CA ARG A 197 12.54 -2.69 -8.73
C ARG A 197 11.79 -1.38 -8.93
N LEU A 198 12.31 -0.32 -8.33
CA LEU A 198 11.83 1.04 -8.52
C LEU A 198 12.79 1.78 -9.46
N GLU A 199 12.30 2.15 -10.62
CA GLU A 199 13.02 3.02 -11.55
C GLU A 199 12.95 4.45 -11.00
N PHE A 200 14.12 5.11 -10.80
CA PHE A 200 14.24 6.34 -10.02
C PHE A 200 13.39 7.48 -10.56
N ILE A 201 13.41 7.70 -11.88
CA ILE A 201 12.70 8.82 -12.50
C ILE A 201 11.19 8.63 -12.36
N SER A 202 10.66 7.48 -12.74
CA SER A 202 9.22 7.21 -12.64
C SER A 202 8.73 7.16 -11.19
N TRP A 203 9.58 6.69 -10.25
CA TRP A 203 9.28 6.63 -8.83
C TRP A 203 9.13 8.02 -8.20
N THR A 204 10.04 8.94 -8.53
CA THR A 204 9.99 10.34 -8.04
C THR A 204 8.92 11.16 -8.76
N GLN A 205 8.79 11.01 -10.08
CA GLN A 205 7.81 11.75 -10.88
C GLN A 205 6.36 11.39 -10.49
N ARG A 206 6.08 10.12 -10.17
CA ARG A 206 4.74 9.69 -9.75
C ARG A 206 4.24 10.42 -8.52
N MET A 207 5.13 10.85 -7.61
CA MET A 207 4.80 11.64 -6.43
C MET A 207 5.01 13.14 -6.63
N ALA A 208 5.40 13.57 -7.83
CA ALA A 208 5.81 14.94 -8.11
C ALA A 208 6.88 15.45 -7.11
N THR A 209 7.80 14.57 -6.72
CA THR A 209 8.87 14.89 -5.78
C THR A 209 9.66 16.10 -6.26
N PRO A 210 9.79 17.17 -5.46
CA PRO A 210 10.54 18.35 -5.85
C PRO A 210 11.98 18.02 -6.25
N PRO A 211 12.56 18.68 -7.28
CA PRO A 211 13.93 18.40 -7.73
C PRO A 211 14.96 18.42 -6.61
N LEU A 212 14.87 19.38 -5.68
CA LEU A 212 15.76 19.44 -4.51
C LEU A 212 15.72 18.16 -3.66
N LEU A 213 14.55 17.58 -3.46
CA LEU A 213 14.40 16.35 -2.66
C LEU A 213 14.85 15.13 -3.46
N ALA A 214 14.58 15.09 -4.76
CA ALA A 214 15.13 14.03 -5.63
C ALA A 214 16.67 14.06 -5.66
N ASP A 215 17.28 15.24 -5.72
CA ASP A 215 18.75 15.41 -5.62
C ASP A 215 19.27 14.99 -4.23
N ALA A 216 18.53 15.29 -3.15
CA ALA A 216 18.89 14.82 -1.80
C ALA A 216 18.86 13.30 -1.69
N ILE A 217 17.86 12.63 -2.28
CA ILE A 217 17.82 11.15 -2.36
C ILE A 217 19.06 10.63 -3.10
N ARG A 218 19.40 11.22 -4.26
CA ARG A 218 20.61 10.84 -5.03
C ARG A 218 21.89 11.03 -4.22
N ALA A 219 21.98 12.12 -3.46
CA ALA A 219 23.12 12.37 -2.57
C ALA A 219 23.24 11.30 -1.47
N LEU A 220 22.13 10.89 -0.84
CA LEU A 220 22.09 9.79 0.13
C LEU A 220 22.53 8.46 -0.51
N GLN A 221 22.00 8.11 -1.69
CA GLN A 221 22.38 6.91 -2.43
C GLN A 221 23.87 6.88 -2.79
N THR A 222 24.41 8.00 -3.21
CA THR A 222 25.85 8.12 -3.61
C THR A 222 26.77 7.96 -2.40
N LYS A 223 26.37 8.48 -1.23
CA LYS A 223 27.16 8.43 0.01
C LYS A 223 26.88 7.20 0.88
N ALA A 224 25.90 6.38 0.50
CA ALA A 224 25.57 5.17 1.23
C ALA A 224 26.78 4.22 1.34
N CYS A 225 26.91 3.53 2.46
CA CYS A 225 27.91 2.49 2.63
C CYS A 225 27.64 1.28 1.72
N ASP A 226 28.61 0.42 1.55
CA ASP A 226 28.51 -0.74 0.65
C ASP A 226 27.37 -1.68 1.05
N GLU A 227 27.13 -1.87 2.33
CA GLU A 227 26.03 -2.69 2.84
C GLU A 227 24.66 -2.18 2.34
N VAL A 228 24.43 -0.87 2.41
CA VAL A 228 23.20 -0.24 1.91
C VAL A 228 23.10 -0.37 0.39
N ARG A 229 24.16 -0.02 -0.33
CA ARG A 229 24.18 -0.09 -1.80
C ARG A 229 23.93 -1.50 -2.32
N GLN A 230 24.55 -2.50 -1.69
CA GLN A 230 24.40 -3.91 -2.06
C GLN A 230 22.99 -4.43 -1.74
N HIS A 231 22.47 -4.12 -0.53
CA HIS A 231 21.16 -4.58 -0.14
C HIS A 231 20.07 -4.05 -1.08
N PHE A 232 20.04 -2.76 -1.30
CA PHE A 232 19.05 -2.12 -2.18
C PHE A 232 19.44 -2.21 -3.67
N ALA A 233 20.55 -2.84 -4.02
CA ALA A 233 21.05 -2.95 -5.40
C ALA A 233 20.98 -1.62 -6.15
N ILE A 234 21.48 -0.53 -5.52
CA ILE A 234 21.38 0.83 -6.05
C ILE A 234 22.16 0.95 -7.35
N GLU A 235 21.45 1.27 -8.43
CA GLU A 235 21.99 1.42 -9.79
C GLU A 235 22.58 2.83 -10.01
N ALA A 236 23.34 2.99 -11.10
CA ALA A 236 24.01 4.26 -11.42
C ALA A 236 23.03 5.43 -11.62
N ASP A 237 21.83 5.14 -12.18
CA ASP A 237 20.76 6.11 -12.40
C ASP A 237 19.92 6.40 -11.14
N GLY A 238 20.13 5.65 -10.04
CA GLY A 238 19.40 5.76 -8.79
C GLY A 238 18.24 4.79 -8.64
N SER A 239 17.97 3.98 -9.65
CA SER A 239 17.03 2.87 -9.53
C SER A 239 17.51 1.88 -8.47
N PHE A 240 16.58 1.23 -7.76
CA PHE A 240 16.92 0.36 -6.65
C PHE A 240 15.86 -0.72 -6.42
N LEU A 241 16.17 -1.71 -5.60
CA LEU A 241 15.25 -2.77 -5.19
C LEU A 241 14.70 -2.47 -3.79
N LEU A 242 13.37 -2.48 -3.67
CA LEU A 242 12.64 -2.36 -2.41
C LEU A 242 12.20 -3.76 -1.95
N ASP A 243 12.40 -4.09 -0.68
CA ASP A 243 11.83 -5.30 -0.10
C ASP A 243 10.34 -5.11 0.15
N THR A 244 9.54 -6.11 -0.19
CA THR A 244 8.10 -6.13 0.06
C THR A 244 7.67 -7.48 0.63
N LEU A 245 6.57 -7.51 1.36
CA LEU A 245 5.95 -8.74 1.86
C LEU A 245 4.49 -8.82 1.44
N VAL A 246 4.02 -10.04 1.18
CA VAL A 246 2.61 -10.39 1.18
C VAL A 246 2.34 -11.25 2.40
N MET A 247 1.43 -10.80 3.26
CA MET A 247 1.07 -11.46 4.51
C MET A 247 -0.40 -11.81 4.47
N ALA A 248 -0.73 -13.11 4.51
CA ALA A 248 -2.10 -13.58 4.66
C ALA A 248 -2.36 -13.95 6.13
N ALA A 249 -3.56 -13.61 6.62
CA ALA A 249 -3.97 -13.82 8.01
C ALA A 249 -5.49 -14.08 8.13
N GLN A 250 -5.90 -14.65 9.27
CA GLN A 250 -7.30 -14.94 9.60
C GLN A 250 -7.67 -14.42 10.99
#